data_c9d5b79d0f13b0eb6135183319bdd4de
#
_entry.id   c9d5b79d0f13b0eb6135183319bdd4de
#
_cell.length_a   1.000
_cell.length_b   1.000
_cell.length_c   1.000
_cell.angle_alpha   90.00
_cell.angle_beta   90.00
_cell.angle_gamma   90.00
#
_symmetry.space_group_name_H-M   'P 1'
#
loop_
_entity.id
_entity.type
_entity.pdbx_description
1 polymer ?
#
loop_
_entity_poly.entity_id
_entity_poly.type
_entity_poly.pdbx_seq_one_letter_code
_entity_poly.pdbx_strand_id
1 'polypeptide(L)'
;YTLVYMRWIVEDGVGILKVGPGLTFAMREAMFALENIEKELIYGTDTEPSKFAEVLDAEMLKNDKNWKKHYQGTELEIRLKRKYSFSDRCRYYMPTPAVEAAADRLLTNLRTLGIPLNLLSQFMPIQYTKVREGYLKNDPVELIEDRIINTIDEYLYGTHQNELL
;
A
#
# COMPACT_ATOMS: atom_id res chain seq x y z
N TYR A 1 -11.82 -9.95 -3.79
CA TYR A 1 -13.23 -9.98 -4.21
C TYR A 1 -13.54 -8.73 -5.01
N THR A 2 -14.33 -8.86 -6.09
CA THR A 2 -14.86 -7.69 -6.80
C THR A 2 -16.06 -7.13 -6.01
N LEU A 3 -16.35 -5.84 -6.17
CA LEU A 3 -17.54 -5.17 -5.60
C LEU A 3 -18.83 -5.96 -5.87
N VAL A 4 -19.01 -6.40 -7.11
CA VAL A 4 -20.19 -7.18 -7.53
C VAL A 4 -20.32 -8.50 -6.76
N TYR A 5 -19.20 -9.19 -6.52
CA TYR A 5 -19.22 -10.45 -5.78
C TYR A 5 -19.57 -10.25 -4.30
N MET A 6 -19.03 -9.21 -3.66
CA MET A 6 -19.38 -8.86 -2.28
C MET A 6 -20.86 -8.53 -2.15
N ARG A 7 -21.40 -7.80 -3.11
CA ARG A 7 -22.82 -7.44 -3.15
C ARG A 7 -23.72 -8.69 -3.22
N TRP A 8 -23.44 -9.62 -4.10
CA TRP A 8 -24.20 -10.88 -4.20
C TRP A 8 -24.16 -11.69 -2.91
N ILE A 9 -22.99 -11.80 -2.26
CA ILE A 9 -22.87 -12.54 -0.99
C ILE A 9 -23.76 -11.92 0.10
N VAL A 10 -23.84 -10.59 0.17
CA VAL A 10 -24.70 -9.89 1.13
C VAL A 10 -26.18 -10.08 0.77
N GLU A 11 -26.55 -9.99 -0.50
CA GLU A 11 -27.90 -10.24 -1.00
C GLU A 11 -28.34 -11.70 -0.74
N ASP A 12 -27.41 -12.65 -0.76
CA ASP A 12 -27.63 -14.06 -0.38
C ASP A 12 -27.76 -14.27 1.16
N GLY A 13 -27.71 -13.21 1.96
CA GLY A 13 -27.96 -13.25 3.40
C GLY A 13 -26.73 -13.55 4.27
N VAL A 14 -25.53 -13.45 3.74
CA VAL A 14 -24.27 -13.61 4.52
C VAL A 14 -24.03 -12.36 5.36
N GLY A 15 -24.16 -12.49 6.69
CA GLY A 15 -24.05 -11.36 7.64
C GLY A 15 -22.63 -10.98 8.02
N ILE A 16 -21.60 -11.80 7.74
CA ILE A 16 -20.20 -11.52 8.07
C ILE A 16 -19.31 -11.86 6.89
N LEU A 17 -18.58 -10.87 6.40
CA LEU A 17 -17.57 -11.02 5.35
C LEU A 17 -16.16 -10.86 5.90
N LYS A 18 -15.27 -11.78 5.54
CA LYS A 18 -13.85 -11.64 5.80
C LYS A 18 -13.14 -11.09 4.58
N VAL A 19 -12.66 -9.86 4.65
CA VAL A 19 -12.03 -9.15 3.52
C VAL A 19 -10.52 -9.42 3.39
N GLY A 20 -9.92 -10.23 4.25
CA GLY A 20 -8.52 -10.65 4.16
C GLY A 20 -7.52 -9.50 4.28
N PRO A 21 -6.43 -9.49 3.48
CA PRO A 21 -5.34 -8.52 3.59
C PRO A 21 -5.57 -7.20 2.82
N GLY A 22 -6.78 -6.89 2.40
CA GLY A 22 -7.04 -5.75 1.50
C GLY A 22 -6.51 -4.41 1.99
N LEU A 23 -6.64 -4.10 3.27
CA LEU A 23 -6.16 -2.83 3.84
C LEU A 23 -4.63 -2.76 3.90
N THR A 24 -3.96 -3.84 4.31
CA THR A 24 -2.49 -3.89 4.32
C THR A 24 -1.90 -3.93 2.91
N PHE A 25 -2.64 -4.51 1.98
CA PHE A 25 -2.31 -4.47 0.55
C PHE A 25 -2.36 -3.01 0.02
N ALA A 26 -3.43 -2.27 0.31
CA ALA A 26 -3.57 -0.86 -0.06
C ALA A 26 -2.46 0.01 0.56
N MET A 27 -2.14 -0.20 1.83
CA MET A 27 -1.03 0.49 2.51
C MET A 27 0.30 0.21 1.80
N ARG A 28 0.61 -1.04 1.48
CA ARG A 28 1.84 -1.40 0.76
C ARG A 28 1.91 -0.76 -0.63
N GLU A 29 0.81 -0.75 -1.37
CA GLU A 29 0.75 -0.08 -2.67
C GLU A 29 1.08 1.41 -2.56
N ALA A 30 0.50 2.09 -1.57
CA ALA A 30 0.79 3.49 -1.30
C ALA A 30 2.27 3.71 -0.94
N MET A 31 2.83 2.90 -0.05
CA MET A 31 4.24 2.99 0.33
C MET A 31 5.18 2.78 -0.86
N PHE A 32 4.90 1.83 -1.74
CA PHE A 32 5.71 1.60 -2.95
C PHE A 32 5.55 2.72 -3.98
N ALA A 33 4.36 3.29 -4.12
CA ALA A 33 4.15 4.47 -4.96
C ALA A 33 4.94 5.67 -4.45
N LEU A 34 4.90 5.92 -3.15
CA LEU A 34 5.66 6.99 -2.49
C LEU A 34 7.18 6.77 -2.59
N GLU A 35 7.66 5.54 -2.47
CA GLU A 35 9.08 5.23 -2.69
C GLU A 35 9.51 5.52 -4.13
N ASN A 36 8.66 5.29 -5.13
CA ASN A 36 8.96 5.69 -6.50
C ASN A 36 9.03 7.21 -6.66
N ILE A 37 8.17 7.96 -5.99
CA ILE A 37 8.26 9.43 -5.93
C ILE A 37 9.57 9.86 -5.25
N GLU A 38 9.94 9.25 -4.11
CA GLU A 38 11.20 9.52 -3.43
C GLU A 38 12.40 9.32 -4.36
N LYS A 39 12.45 8.21 -5.11
CA LYS A 39 13.55 7.90 -6.04
C LYS A 39 13.78 9.01 -7.08
N GLU A 40 12.70 9.57 -7.61
CA GLU A 40 12.82 10.69 -8.56
C GLU A 40 13.31 11.97 -7.89
N LEU A 41 12.86 12.25 -6.66
CA LEU A 41 13.19 13.47 -5.92
C LEU A 41 14.65 13.51 -5.43
N ILE A 42 15.18 12.38 -5.02
CA ILE A 42 16.56 12.31 -4.48
C ILE A 42 17.62 12.16 -5.56
N TYR A 43 17.22 12.00 -6.83
CA TYR A 43 18.18 11.85 -7.93
C TYR A 43 19.11 13.06 -8.00
N GLY A 44 20.44 12.81 -7.90
CA GLY A 44 21.45 13.86 -7.92
C GLY A 44 21.57 14.68 -6.64
N THR A 45 20.94 14.25 -5.55
CA THR A 45 21.09 14.85 -4.22
C THR A 45 21.91 13.94 -3.28
N ASP A 46 22.32 14.49 -2.12
CA ASP A 46 22.99 13.72 -1.06
C ASP A 46 21.99 13.05 -0.09
N THR A 47 20.70 13.07 -0.40
CA THR A 47 19.65 12.48 0.45
C THR A 47 19.74 10.95 0.43
N GLU A 48 19.86 10.35 1.60
CA GLU A 48 19.90 8.89 1.72
C GLU A 48 18.52 8.27 1.41
N PRO A 49 18.43 7.33 0.45
CA PRO A 49 17.15 6.71 0.07
C PRO A 49 16.58 5.82 1.19
N SER A 50 15.29 5.75 1.27
CA SER A 50 14.59 4.86 2.22
C SER A 50 14.81 3.38 1.91
N LYS A 51 14.85 3.01 0.63
CA LYS A 51 14.93 1.61 0.15
C LYS A 51 13.87 0.70 0.77
N PHE A 52 12.68 1.24 0.99
CA PHE A 52 11.61 0.57 1.74
C PHE A 52 11.29 -0.82 1.17
N ALA A 53 11.07 -0.94 -0.15
CA ALA A 53 10.75 -2.22 -0.78
C ALA A 53 11.92 -3.22 -0.73
N GLU A 54 13.17 -2.75 -0.78
CA GLU A 54 14.36 -3.59 -0.67
C GLU A 54 14.55 -4.11 0.76
N VAL A 55 14.38 -3.24 1.76
CA VAL A 55 14.47 -3.59 3.18
C VAL A 55 13.38 -4.59 3.54
N LEU A 56 12.15 -4.38 3.08
CA LEU A 56 11.03 -5.30 3.28
C LEU A 56 11.34 -6.70 2.70
N ASP A 57 11.84 -6.76 1.45
CA ASP A 57 12.21 -8.04 0.81
C ASP A 57 13.37 -8.72 1.55
N ALA A 58 14.36 -7.96 2.05
CA ALA A 58 15.47 -8.49 2.83
C ALA A 58 14.99 -9.10 4.16
N GLU A 59 14.06 -8.48 4.86
CA GLU A 59 13.47 -9.04 6.09
C GLU A 59 12.67 -10.32 5.80
N MET A 60 11.96 -10.37 4.67
CA MET A 60 11.28 -11.59 4.23
C MET A 60 12.25 -12.72 3.91
N LEU A 61 13.43 -12.43 3.35
CA LEU A 61 14.46 -13.41 3.06
C LEU A 61 15.17 -13.92 4.33
N LYS A 62 15.36 -13.06 5.33
CA LYS A 62 15.93 -13.46 6.64
C LYS A 62 15.02 -14.43 7.38
N ASN A 63 13.72 -14.30 7.23
CA ASN A 63 12.74 -15.16 7.92
C ASN A 63 11.63 -15.57 6.93
N ASP A 64 11.76 -16.76 6.37
CA ASP A 64 10.87 -17.28 5.33
C ASP A 64 9.57 -17.93 5.87
N LYS A 65 9.39 -17.96 7.18
CA LYS A 65 8.29 -18.65 7.88
C LYS A 65 6.89 -18.29 7.38
N ASN A 66 6.66 -17.01 7.09
CA ASN A 66 5.33 -16.51 6.76
C ASN A 66 4.98 -16.59 5.27
N TRP A 67 5.93 -16.82 4.36
CA TRP A 67 5.66 -16.80 2.92
C TRP A 67 6.08 -18.08 2.18
N LYS A 68 7.17 -18.75 2.55
CA LYS A 68 7.79 -19.84 1.77
C LYS A 68 6.83 -20.96 1.40
N LYS A 69 6.02 -21.44 2.34
CA LYS A 69 5.04 -22.50 2.09
C LYS A 69 3.85 -22.08 1.22
N HIS A 70 3.69 -20.78 0.96
CA HIS A 70 2.56 -20.21 0.23
C HIS A 70 2.93 -19.74 -1.18
N TYR A 71 4.23 -19.51 -1.42
CA TYR A 71 4.72 -19.02 -2.70
C TYR A 71 5.54 -20.11 -3.39
N GLN A 72 5.03 -20.56 -4.53
CA GLN A 72 5.65 -21.58 -5.39
C GLN A 72 5.89 -20.98 -6.77
N GLY A 73 6.84 -21.53 -7.51
CA GLY A 73 7.20 -21.10 -8.86
C GLY A 73 8.70 -20.93 -9.04
N THR A 74 9.08 -20.30 -10.11
CA THR A 74 10.47 -19.93 -10.42
C THR A 74 10.99 -18.89 -9.42
N GLU A 75 12.29 -18.70 -9.37
CA GLU A 75 12.93 -17.69 -8.51
C GLU A 75 12.36 -16.27 -8.77
N LEU A 76 12.16 -15.92 -10.04
CA LEU A 76 11.56 -14.64 -10.42
C LEU A 76 10.13 -14.51 -9.91
N GLU A 77 9.30 -15.53 -10.08
CA GLU A 77 7.91 -15.52 -9.61
C GLU A 77 7.84 -15.41 -8.09
N ILE A 78 8.68 -16.13 -7.36
CA ILE A 78 8.76 -16.04 -5.89
C ILE A 78 9.21 -14.66 -5.45
N ARG A 79 10.22 -14.07 -6.11
CA ARG A 79 10.68 -12.69 -5.85
C ARG A 79 9.56 -11.68 -6.06
N LEU A 80 8.79 -11.80 -7.13
CA LEU A 80 7.64 -10.92 -7.39
C LEU A 80 6.54 -11.13 -6.35
N LYS A 81 6.23 -12.38 -6.01
CA LYS A 81 5.19 -12.71 -5.02
C LYS A 81 5.51 -12.17 -3.63
N ARG A 82 6.77 -12.14 -3.18
CA ARG A 82 7.14 -11.57 -1.89
C ARG A 82 6.71 -10.10 -1.76
N LYS A 83 6.84 -9.30 -2.83
CA LYS A 83 6.53 -7.87 -2.82
C LYS A 83 5.12 -7.52 -3.33
N TYR A 84 4.57 -8.30 -4.26
CA TYR A 84 3.40 -7.89 -5.04
C TYR A 84 2.21 -8.86 -4.99
N SER A 85 2.30 -9.97 -4.27
CA SER A 85 1.20 -10.93 -4.21
C SER A 85 -0.05 -10.35 -3.57
N PHE A 86 -1.21 -10.66 -4.14
CA PHE A 86 -2.52 -10.31 -3.57
C PHE A 86 -2.77 -10.95 -2.18
N SER A 87 -2.06 -12.02 -1.83
CA SER A 87 -2.11 -12.58 -0.47
C SER A 87 -1.34 -11.75 0.56
N ASP A 88 -0.55 -10.78 0.10
CA ASP A 88 0.13 -9.74 0.88
C ASP A 88 0.84 -10.24 2.14
N ARG A 89 1.68 -11.28 1.99
CA ARG A 89 2.38 -11.85 3.14
C ARG A 89 3.49 -10.98 3.69
N CYS A 90 3.91 -9.95 2.96
CA CYS A 90 4.86 -8.96 3.46
C CYS A 90 4.33 -8.18 4.68
N ARG A 91 3.01 -8.13 4.89
CA ARG A 91 2.40 -7.48 6.07
C ARG A 91 2.93 -7.99 7.41
N TYR A 92 3.37 -9.25 7.48
CA TYR A 92 3.94 -9.82 8.70
C TYR A 92 5.34 -9.30 9.04
N TYR A 93 5.98 -8.61 8.11
CA TYR A 93 7.32 -8.04 8.24
C TYR A 93 7.29 -6.52 8.40
N MET A 94 6.16 -5.88 8.13
CA MET A 94 5.99 -4.43 8.31
C MET A 94 6.38 -3.94 9.72
N PRO A 95 6.04 -4.64 10.83
CA PRO A 95 6.42 -4.20 12.17
C PRO A 95 7.84 -4.64 12.59
N THR A 96 8.72 -5.00 11.66
CA THR A 96 10.13 -5.23 12.00
C THR A 96 10.88 -3.90 12.12
N PRO A 97 11.82 -3.76 13.07
CA PRO A 97 12.52 -2.49 13.28
C PRO A 97 13.20 -1.92 12.03
N ALA A 98 13.73 -2.79 11.17
CA ALA A 98 14.37 -2.36 9.93
C ALA A 98 13.37 -1.77 8.94
N VAL A 99 12.18 -2.37 8.80
CA VAL A 99 11.13 -1.87 7.89
C VAL A 99 10.50 -0.61 8.44
N GLU A 100 10.26 -0.51 9.75
CA GLU A 100 9.78 0.71 10.39
C GLU A 100 10.76 1.86 10.19
N ALA A 101 12.06 1.64 10.40
CA ALA A 101 13.08 2.67 10.14
C ALA A 101 13.14 3.11 8.67
N ALA A 102 12.94 2.19 7.72
CA ALA A 102 12.87 2.53 6.30
C ALA A 102 11.59 3.32 5.96
N ALA A 103 10.46 2.97 6.57
CA ALA A 103 9.22 3.73 6.43
C ALA A 103 9.36 5.15 6.99
N ASP A 104 9.89 5.32 8.19
CA ASP A 104 10.13 6.63 8.81
C ASP A 104 11.04 7.51 7.95
N ARG A 105 12.09 6.92 7.37
CA ARG A 105 12.98 7.62 6.44
C ARG A 105 12.23 8.06 5.18
N LEU A 106 11.44 7.20 4.57
CA LEU A 106 10.62 7.53 3.41
C LEU A 106 9.71 8.73 3.69
N LEU A 107 8.95 8.68 4.79
CA LEU A 107 8.04 9.75 5.17
C LEU A 107 8.77 11.06 5.46
N THR A 108 9.93 10.99 6.15
CA THR A 108 10.77 12.15 6.45
C THR A 108 11.33 12.78 5.18
N ASN A 109 11.87 11.98 4.25
CA ASN A 109 12.39 12.47 2.98
C ASN A 109 11.31 13.18 2.17
N LEU A 110 10.13 12.57 2.04
CA LEU A 110 9.02 13.15 1.28
C LEU A 110 8.47 14.44 1.91
N ARG A 111 8.43 14.54 3.24
CA ARG A 111 8.05 15.79 3.93
C ARG A 111 9.09 16.88 3.74
N THR A 112 10.37 16.52 3.77
CA THR A 112 11.48 17.48 3.61
C THR A 112 11.57 18.02 2.20
N LEU A 113 11.46 17.15 1.19
CA LEU A 113 11.60 17.50 -0.22
C LEU A 113 10.30 18.06 -0.83
N GLY A 114 9.15 17.74 -0.24
CA GLY A 114 7.84 18.01 -0.80
C GLY A 114 7.48 17.07 -1.96
N ILE A 115 6.20 16.80 -2.14
CA ILE A 115 5.72 15.90 -3.20
C ILE A 115 5.18 16.75 -4.36
N PRO A 116 5.86 16.78 -5.53
CA PRO A 116 5.36 17.51 -6.70
C PRO A 116 4.08 16.88 -7.25
N LEU A 117 3.13 17.70 -7.66
CA LEU A 117 1.82 17.25 -8.17
C LEU A 117 1.92 16.36 -9.43
N ASN A 118 2.91 16.59 -10.28
CA ASN A 118 3.14 15.76 -11.47
C ASN A 118 3.57 14.34 -11.11
N LEU A 119 4.44 14.15 -10.10
CA LEU A 119 4.82 12.83 -9.60
C LEU A 119 3.66 12.18 -8.83
N LEU A 120 2.93 12.96 -8.03
CA LEU A 120 1.73 12.47 -7.37
C LEU A 120 0.70 11.96 -8.40
N SER A 121 0.47 12.72 -9.47
CA SER A 121 -0.41 12.31 -10.57
C SER A 121 0.03 11.02 -11.23
N GLN A 122 1.34 10.82 -11.42
CA GLN A 122 1.89 9.62 -12.06
C GLN A 122 1.69 8.36 -11.21
N PHE A 123 1.96 8.46 -9.90
CA PHE A 123 2.05 7.29 -9.03
C PHE A 123 0.82 7.09 -8.13
N MET A 124 0.05 8.14 -7.85
CA MET A 124 -1.15 8.12 -7.01
C MET A 124 -2.26 9.01 -7.61
N PRO A 125 -2.81 8.65 -8.76
CA PRO A 125 -3.71 9.53 -9.53
C PRO A 125 -5.02 9.87 -8.82
N ILE A 126 -5.55 8.98 -7.99
CA ILE A 126 -6.77 9.22 -7.21
C ILE A 126 -6.50 10.29 -6.14
N GLN A 127 -5.41 10.13 -5.38
CA GLN A 127 -5.00 11.08 -4.35
C GLN A 127 -4.61 12.42 -4.95
N TYR A 128 -3.94 12.42 -6.13
CA TYR A 128 -3.66 13.63 -6.87
C TYR A 128 -4.91 14.47 -7.13
N THR A 129 -5.99 13.84 -7.60
CA THR A 129 -7.24 14.54 -7.87
C THR A 129 -7.79 15.19 -6.60
N LYS A 130 -7.82 14.47 -5.48
CA LYS A 130 -8.29 14.99 -4.19
C LYS A 130 -7.41 16.12 -3.65
N VAL A 131 -6.09 16.02 -3.80
CA VAL A 131 -5.14 17.08 -3.40
C VAL A 131 -5.36 18.34 -4.23
N ARG A 132 -5.45 18.19 -5.56
CA ARG A 132 -5.69 19.32 -6.47
C ARG A 132 -7.00 20.05 -6.19
N GLU A 133 -8.03 19.32 -5.77
CA GLU A 133 -9.35 19.86 -5.45
C GLU A 133 -9.46 20.36 -4.00
N GLY A 134 -8.42 20.19 -3.19
CA GLY A 134 -8.38 20.67 -1.81
C GLY A 134 -9.07 19.76 -0.77
N TYR A 135 -9.44 18.54 -1.14
CA TYR A 135 -10.06 17.57 -0.24
C TYR A 135 -9.06 16.73 0.56
N LEU A 136 -7.79 16.73 0.15
CA LEU A 136 -6.73 15.94 0.78
C LEU A 136 -5.47 16.78 0.87
N LYS A 137 -4.76 16.69 1.99
CA LYS A 137 -3.45 17.33 2.12
C LYS A 137 -2.38 16.53 1.35
N ASN A 138 -1.42 17.25 0.78
CA ASN A 138 -0.26 16.65 0.13
C ASN A 138 0.81 16.29 1.18
N ASP A 139 0.46 15.39 2.12
CA ASP A 139 1.32 14.82 3.14
C ASP A 139 1.39 13.29 2.94
N PRO A 140 2.57 12.66 3.02
CA PRO A 140 2.71 11.24 2.72
C PRO A 140 1.85 10.34 3.61
N VAL A 141 1.60 10.68 4.85
CA VAL A 141 0.73 9.88 5.76
C VAL A 141 -0.73 10.01 5.33
N GLU A 142 -1.20 11.23 5.08
CA GLU A 142 -2.56 11.47 4.59
C GLU A 142 -2.84 10.77 3.25
N LEU A 143 -1.85 10.72 2.36
CA LEU A 143 -1.96 10.00 1.09
C LEU A 143 -2.08 8.47 1.27
N ILE A 144 -1.34 7.90 2.23
CA ILE A 144 -1.43 6.47 2.59
C ILE A 144 -2.80 6.18 3.21
N GLU A 145 -3.24 6.99 4.15
CA GLU A 145 -4.54 6.86 4.82
C GLU A 145 -5.68 6.92 3.81
N ASP A 146 -5.67 7.88 2.90
CA ASP A 146 -6.69 8.00 1.86
C ASP A 146 -6.68 6.78 0.92
N ARG A 147 -5.53 6.22 0.57
CA ARG A 147 -5.46 4.98 -0.23
C ARG A 147 -6.10 3.79 0.51
N ILE A 148 -5.95 3.72 1.83
CA ILE A 148 -6.60 2.70 2.67
C ILE A 148 -8.10 2.96 2.73
N ILE A 149 -8.52 4.21 2.95
CA ILE A 149 -9.93 4.61 3.00
C ILE A 149 -10.65 4.26 1.69
N ASN A 150 -10.05 4.47 0.52
CA ASN A 150 -10.65 4.06 -0.74
C ASN A 150 -11.02 2.56 -0.77
N THR A 151 -10.19 1.72 -0.17
CA THR A 151 -10.48 0.27 -0.06
C THR A 151 -11.62 -0.01 0.94
N ILE A 152 -11.70 0.76 2.01
CA ILE A 152 -12.81 0.68 2.97
C ILE A 152 -14.11 1.12 2.29
N ASP A 153 -14.10 2.21 1.54
CA ASP A 153 -15.25 2.72 0.79
C ASP A 153 -15.77 1.69 -0.22
N GLU A 154 -14.86 0.98 -0.92
CA GLU A 154 -15.22 -0.13 -1.78
C GLU A 154 -15.94 -1.24 -1.01
N TYR A 155 -15.50 -1.57 0.21
CA TYR A 155 -16.15 -2.57 1.05
C TYR A 155 -17.53 -2.10 1.52
N LEU A 156 -17.63 -0.85 1.99
CA LEU A 156 -18.90 -0.26 2.43
C LEU A 156 -19.91 -0.23 1.29
N TYR A 157 -19.50 0.17 0.09
CA TYR A 157 -20.35 0.17 -1.08
C TYR A 157 -20.75 -1.26 -1.50
N GLY A 158 -19.82 -2.19 -1.54
CA GLY A 158 -20.06 -3.58 -1.91
C GLY A 158 -20.96 -4.34 -0.92
N THR A 159 -21.06 -3.86 0.33
CA THR A 159 -21.87 -4.46 1.39
C THR A 159 -23.14 -3.66 1.70
N HIS A 160 -23.49 -2.63 0.93
CA HIS A 160 -24.60 -1.71 1.16
C HIS A 160 -24.55 -0.94 2.49
N GLN A 161 -23.40 -0.90 3.18
CA GLN A 161 -23.28 -0.18 4.44
C GLN A 161 -23.29 1.36 4.25
N ASN A 162 -22.91 1.84 3.08
CA ASN A 162 -23.03 3.24 2.70
C ASN A 162 -24.49 3.74 2.61
N GLU A 163 -25.45 2.84 2.55
CA GLU A 163 -26.90 3.17 2.53
C GLU A 163 -27.48 3.32 3.94
N LEU A 164 -26.70 2.94 4.97
CA LEU A 164 -27.09 3.00 6.39
C LEU A 164 -26.56 4.23 7.12
N LEU A 165 -25.69 5.01 6.48
CA LEU A 165 -25.06 6.24 7.00
C LEU A 165 -25.71 7.47 6.37
#